data_eba75f8b9916cdd9138f8fb500cba66a
#
_entry.id   eba75f8b9916cdd9138f8fb500cba66a
#
_cell.length_a   1.000
_cell.length_b   1.000
_cell.length_c   1.000
_cell.angle_alpha   90.00
_cell.angle_beta   90.00
_cell.angle_gamma   90.00
#
_symmetry.space_group_name_H-M   'P 1'
#
loop_
_entity.id
_entity.type
_entity.pdbx_description
1 polymer ?
#
loop_
_entity_poly.entity_id
_entity_poly.type
_entity_poly.pdbx_seq_one_letter_code
_entity_poly.pdbx_strand_id
1 'polypeptide(L)'
;MPSQAKAYISLIIVSGTLLVLLAAGSWSPANLRQFLIYLGLAALASALKIRIPGMEGTMSPNFVFLLLGMVALPFWQVVAVSLVAALVQSLWASAKRPRLVQVAFSAAAVVLSSSLAYKFAHFVLVGDGPEFPVVCVILAGSIYLPVNSALVSMVIGLVEGQPLKPVCARCYEWVFPYFMIGIAFAGLVSGVYAPSTVWKGALVLFPTMVLTYVYFMNRSAGALPTTMPPSSSEDEEYFAEVSS
;
A
#
# COMPACT_ATOMS: atom_id res chain seq x y z
N MET A 1 -3.70 -22.54 11.72
CA MET A 1 -2.49 -21.86 11.19
C MET A 1 -1.26 -22.69 11.57
N PRO A 2 -0.34 -22.97 10.64
CA PRO A 2 0.94 -23.63 10.91
C PRO A 2 1.77 -22.87 11.95
N SER A 3 2.60 -23.59 12.74
CA SER A 3 3.45 -22.96 13.78
C SER A 3 4.43 -21.95 13.18
N GLN A 4 5.00 -22.24 12.03
CA GLN A 4 5.90 -21.35 11.30
C GLN A 4 5.22 -20.02 10.91
N ALA A 5 3.96 -20.06 10.44
CA ALA A 5 3.20 -18.86 10.13
C ALA A 5 2.97 -17.99 11.37
N LYS A 6 2.63 -18.61 12.52
CA LYS A 6 2.46 -17.89 13.78
C LYS A 6 3.77 -17.22 14.24
N ALA A 7 4.88 -17.94 14.20
CA ALA A 7 6.20 -17.43 14.57
C ALA A 7 6.60 -16.23 13.67
N TYR A 8 6.42 -16.37 12.36
CA TYR A 8 6.72 -15.29 11.39
C TYR A 8 5.87 -14.04 11.64
N ILE A 9 4.55 -14.20 11.79
CA ILE A 9 3.62 -13.09 12.05
C ILE A 9 4.01 -12.37 13.36
N SER A 10 4.29 -13.15 14.42
CA SER A 10 4.71 -12.58 15.72
C SER A 10 6.03 -11.81 15.59
N LEU A 11 7.01 -12.35 14.85
CA LEU A 11 8.29 -11.69 14.61
C LEU A 11 8.10 -10.32 13.93
N ILE A 12 7.31 -10.28 12.86
CA ILE A 12 7.05 -9.03 12.13
C ILE A 12 6.31 -8.01 13.00
N ILE A 13 5.29 -8.43 13.75
CA ILE A 13 4.54 -7.54 14.64
C ILE A 13 5.46 -6.97 15.72
N VAL A 14 6.26 -7.82 16.38
CA VAL A 14 7.19 -7.38 17.43
C VAL A 14 8.22 -6.40 16.88
N SER A 15 8.83 -6.72 15.72
CA SER A 15 9.82 -5.86 15.08
C SER A 15 9.22 -4.49 14.68
N GLY A 16 8.01 -4.50 14.08
CA GLY A 16 7.32 -3.26 13.71
C GLY A 16 6.92 -2.42 14.93
N THR A 17 6.42 -3.07 16.01
CA THR A 17 6.08 -2.39 17.25
C THR A 17 7.30 -1.76 17.91
N LEU A 18 8.41 -2.51 18.00
CA LEU A 18 9.67 -1.99 18.56
C LEU A 18 10.13 -0.75 17.76
N LEU A 19 10.04 -0.79 16.44
CA LEU A 19 10.45 0.31 15.60
C LEU A 19 9.56 1.55 15.78
N VAL A 20 8.24 1.37 15.96
CA VAL A 20 7.32 2.47 16.31
C VAL A 20 7.69 3.08 17.67
N LEU A 21 7.98 2.26 18.68
CA LEU A 21 8.39 2.74 20.00
C LEU A 21 9.70 3.51 19.95
N LEU A 22 10.70 3.03 19.20
CA LEU A 22 11.97 3.72 19.00
C LEU A 22 11.78 5.06 18.27
N ALA A 23 10.93 5.08 17.24
CA ALA A 23 10.59 6.30 16.52
C ALA A 23 9.86 7.31 17.41
N ALA A 24 8.95 6.87 18.26
CA ALA A 24 8.24 7.71 19.22
C ALA A 24 9.19 8.37 20.24
N GLY A 25 10.26 7.64 20.64
CA GLY A 25 11.30 8.18 21.53
C GLY A 25 12.15 9.31 20.92
N SER A 26 12.15 9.44 19.58
CA SER A 26 12.85 10.51 18.85
C SER A 26 11.92 11.65 18.39
N TRP A 27 10.78 11.81 19.07
CA TRP A 27 9.80 12.84 18.76
C TRP A 27 10.41 14.25 18.80
N SER A 28 10.15 15.02 17.73
CA SER A 28 10.54 16.42 17.61
C SER A 28 9.40 17.21 16.95
N PRO A 29 8.98 18.38 17.44
CA PRO A 29 7.89 19.17 16.88
C PRO A 29 8.22 19.83 15.52
N ALA A 30 9.32 19.47 14.90
CA ALA A 30 9.74 20.05 13.62
C ALA A 30 8.72 19.81 12.52
N ASN A 31 8.40 20.88 11.76
CA ASN A 31 7.56 20.83 10.56
C ASN A 31 6.14 20.23 10.76
N LEU A 32 5.51 20.48 11.91
CA LEU A 32 4.18 19.93 12.25
C LEU A 32 3.13 20.14 11.14
N ARG A 33 3.15 21.31 10.47
CA ARG A 33 2.22 21.59 9.37
C ARG A 33 2.40 20.61 8.20
N GLN A 34 3.63 20.37 7.77
CA GLN A 34 3.91 19.41 6.70
C GLN A 34 3.52 17.99 7.13
N PHE A 35 3.87 17.61 8.35
CA PHE A 35 3.49 16.31 8.91
C PHE A 35 1.98 16.08 8.85
N LEU A 36 1.17 17.04 9.30
CA LEU A 36 -0.29 16.91 9.29
C LEU A 36 -0.86 16.83 7.87
N ILE A 37 -0.28 17.54 6.90
CA ILE A 37 -0.68 17.45 5.50
C ILE A 37 -0.41 16.03 4.96
N TYR A 38 0.81 15.50 5.13
CA TYR A 38 1.14 14.15 4.66
C TYR A 38 0.34 13.08 5.38
N LEU A 39 0.12 13.22 6.68
CA LEU A 39 -0.72 12.32 7.46
C LEU A 39 -2.15 12.28 6.91
N GLY A 40 -2.75 13.45 6.67
CA GLY A 40 -4.08 13.57 6.10
C GLY A 40 -4.17 12.98 4.69
N LEU A 41 -3.23 13.35 3.80
CA LEU A 41 -3.21 12.84 2.42
C LEU A 41 -3.00 11.33 2.37
N ALA A 42 -2.07 10.78 3.14
CA ALA A 42 -1.84 9.35 3.21
C ALA A 42 -3.05 8.59 3.77
N ALA A 43 -3.69 9.12 4.81
CA ALA A 43 -4.91 8.54 5.38
C ALA A 43 -6.08 8.57 4.38
N LEU A 44 -6.32 9.70 3.71
CA LEU A 44 -7.37 9.81 2.68
C LEU A 44 -7.08 8.89 1.49
N ALA A 45 -5.84 8.87 1.00
CA ALA A 45 -5.44 7.95 -0.08
C ALA A 45 -5.57 6.48 0.33
N SER A 46 -5.36 6.14 1.61
CA SER A 46 -5.56 4.79 2.14
C SER A 46 -7.02 4.33 2.10
N ALA A 47 -7.97 5.28 2.11
CA ALA A 47 -9.40 4.98 1.97
C ALA A 47 -9.80 4.65 0.52
N LEU A 48 -9.00 5.05 -0.47
CA LEU A 48 -9.22 4.75 -1.89
C LEU A 48 -8.77 3.33 -2.20
N LYS A 49 -9.69 2.37 -2.12
CA LYS A 49 -9.37 0.96 -2.33
C LYS A 49 -9.61 0.53 -3.76
N ILE A 50 -8.57 0.04 -4.42
CA ILE A 50 -8.63 -0.57 -5.75
C ILE A 50 -8.57 -2.09 -5.57
N ARG A 51 -9.57 -2.80 -6.09
CA ARG A 51 -9.59 -4.27 -6.08
C ARG A 51 -8.70 -4.78 -7.21
N ILE A 52 -7.88 -5.77 -6.89
CA ILE A 52 -7.04 -6.44 -7.88
C ILE A 52 -7.84 -7.62 -8.43
N PRO A 53 -8.03 -7.72 -9.76
CA PRO A 53 -8.68 -8.88 -10.36
C PRO A 53 -7.95 -10.19 -9.99
N GLY A 54 -8.68 -11.20 -9.54
CA GLY A 54 -8.13 -12.52 -9.21
C GLY A 54 -7.39 -12.63 -7.87
N MET A 55 -7.43 -11.59 -7.01
CA MET A 55 -6.86 -11.64 -5.66
C MET A 55 -7.86 -11.11 -4.63
N GLU A 56 -7.88 -11.70 -3.42
CA GLU A 56 -8.72 -11.20 -2.31
C GLU A 56 -8.15 -9.93 -1.63
N GLY A 57 -7.17 -9.28 -2.26
CA GLY A 57 -6.50 -8.08 -1.74
C GLY A 57 -7.04 -6.79 -2.36
N THR A 58 -6.86 -5.69 -1.62
CA THR A 58 -7.08 -4.33 -2.12
C THR A 58 -5.79 -3.55 -2.02
N MET A 59 -5.51 -2.73 -3.04
CA MET A 59 -4.42 -1.76 -3.03
C MET A 59 -4.97 -0.36 -2.80
N SER A 60 -4.16 0.51 -2.24
CA SER A 60 -4.49 1.93 -2.11
C SER A 60 -3.29 2.80 -2.47
N PRO A 61 -3.51 3.96 -3.11
CA PRO A 61 -2.43 4.80 -3.61
C PRO A 61 -1.66 5.58 -2.52
N ASN A 62 -1.82 5.22 -1.26
CA ASN A 62 -1.18 5.86 -0.12
C ASN A 62 0.35 5.83 -0.16
N PHE A 63 0.94 4.80 -0.79
CA PHE A 63 2.39 4.66 -0.86
C PHE A 63 3.07 5.83 -1.59
N VAL A 64 2.38 6.49 -2.53
CA VAL A 64 2.88 7.70 -3.21
C VAL A 64 3.15 8.81 -2.20
N PHE A 65 2.22 9.02 -1.27
CA PHE A 65 2.37 10.02 -0.21
C PHE A 65 3.40 9.61 0.84
N LEU A 66 3.59 8.30 1.06
CA LEU A 66 4.69 7.80 1.88
C LEU A 66 6.05 8.11 1.24
N LEU A 67 6.20 7.88 -0.07
CA LEU A 67 7.44 8.21 -0.80
C LEU A 67 7.75 9.72 -0.76
N LEU A 68 6.74 10.56 -1.03
CA LEU A 68 6.89 12.01 -0.93
C LEU A 68 7.23 12.44 0.52
N GLY A 69 6.62 11.79 1.51
CA GLY A 69 6.92 12.01 2.92
C GLY A 69 8.37 11.65 3.27
N MET A 70 8.94 10.61 2.66
CA MET A 70 10.33 10.21 2.88
C MET A 70 11.34 11.27 2.42
N VAL A 71 10.97 12.11 1.47
CA VAL A 71 11.78 13.26 1.03
C VAL A 71 11.69 14.45 1.98
N ALA A 72 10.50 14.70 2.53
CA ALA A 72 10.16 15.96 3.18
C ALA A 72 10.13 15.88 4.72
N LEU A 73 9.98 14.68 5.28
CA LEU A 73 9.73 14.47 6.71
C LEU A 73 10.89 13.75 7.40
N PRO A 74 11.14 14.03 8.68
CA PRO A 74 12.09 13.25 9.47
C PRO A 74 11.56 11.82 9.71
N PHE A 75 12.46 10.90 10.00
CA PHE A 75 12.21 9.47 10.12
C PHE A 75 11.00 9.11 10.99
N TRP A 76 10.89 9.68 12.18
CA TRP A 76 9.79 9.37 13.10
C TRP A 76 8.42 9.78 12.55
N GLN A 77 8.34 10.88 11.78
CA GLN A 77 7.11 11.32 11.12
C GLN A 77 6.72 10.35 9.99
N VAL A 78 7.69 9.86 9.22
CA VAL A 78 7.44 8.83 8.19
C VAL A 78 6.90 7.57 8.82
N VAL A 79 7.44 7.11 9.95
CA VAL A 79 6.94 5.95 10.70
C VAL A 79 5.50 6.18 11.14
N ALA A 80 5.17 7.35 11.70
CA ALA A 80 3.83 7.69 12.14
C ALA A 80 2.83 7.74 10.97
N VAL A 81 3.19 8.38 9.84
CA VAL A 81 2.36 8.42 8.63
C VAL A 81 2.13 7.01 8.08
N SER A 82 3.17 6.18 8.04
CA SER A 82 3.09 4.78 7.59
C SER A 82 2.15 3.95 8.44
N LEU A 83 2.24 4.10 9.76
CA LEU A 83 1.37 3.41 10.72
C LEU A 83 -0.10 3.80 10.51
N VAL A 84 -0.40 5.11 10.47
CA VAL A 84 -1.78 5.60 10.30
C VAL A 84 -2.33 5.17 8.93
N ALA A 85 -1.55 5.32 7.85
CA ALA A 85 -1.95 4.90 6.52
C ALA A 85 -2.31 3.40 6.47
N ALA A 86 -1.48 2.53 7.08
CA ALA A 86 -1.73 1.10 7.13
C ALA A 86 -2.96 0.74 7.99
N LEU A 87 -3.19 1.43 9.10
CA LEU A 87 -4.38 1.24 9.93
C LEU A 87 -5.65 1.65 9.18
N VAL A 88 -5.66 2.82 8.54
CA VAL A 88 -6.79 3.28 7.72
C VAL A 88 -7.06 2.29 6.59
N GLN A 89 -6.01 1.88 5.85
CA GLN A 89 -6.15 0.90 4.77
C GLN A 89 -6.74 -0.42 5.25
N SER A 90 -6.37 -0.88 6.44
CA SER A 90 -6.82 -2.17 6.97
C SER A 90 -8.26 -2.11 7.50
N LEU A 91 -8.64 -0.99 8.14
CA LEU A 91 -9.90 -0.86 8.86
C LEU A 91 -11.03 -0.24 8.02
N TRP A 92 -10.70 0.70 7.12
CA TRP A 92 -11.69 1.43 6.34
C TRP A 92 -12.36 0.53 5.30
N ALA A 93 -13.71 0.58 5.21
CA ALA A 93 -14.53 -0.10 4.20
C ALA A 93 -14.13 -1.57 3.93
N SER A 94 -13.73 -2.31 4.95
CA SER A 94 -13.46 -3.74 4.85
C SER A 94 -14.76 -4.52 4.75
N ALA A 95 -14.93 -5.33 3.69
CA ALA A 95 -16.14 -6.14 3.46
C ALA A 95 -16.40 -7.15 4.60
N LYS A 96 -15.33 -7.64 5.23
CA LYS A 96 -15.36 -8.45 6.47
C LYS A 96 -14.46 -7.79 7.51
N ARG A 97 -14.86 -7.77 8.77
CA ARG A 97 -14.03 -7.24 9.86
C ARG A 97 -12.71 -8.00 9.91
N PRO A 98 -11.56 -7.35 9.67
CA PRO A 98 -10.27 -8.02 9.73
C PRO A 98 -9.97 -8.45 11.17
N ARG A 99 -9.27 -9.57 11.33
CA ARG A 99 -8.77 -9.99 12.64
C ARG A 99 -7.69 -9.01 13.09
N LEU A 100 -7.63 -8.71 14.39
CA LEU A 100 -6.62 -7.80 14.95
C LEU A 100 -5.18 -8.17 14.55
N VAL A 101 -4.88 -9.48 14.49
CA VAL A 101 -3.57 -9.98 14.05
C VAL A 101 -3.26 -9.60 12.60
N GLN A 102 -4.26 -9.60 11.72
CA GLN A 102 -4.08 -9.19 10.32
C GLN A 102 -3.81 -7.68 10.22
N VAL A 103 -4.53 -6.87 10.99
CA VAL A 103 -4.32 -5.42 11.06
C VAL A 103 -2.92 -5.11 11.60
N ALA A 104 -2.54 -5.75 12.71
CA ALA A 104 -1.24 -5.56 13.33
C ALA A 104 -0.08 -5.99 12.41
N PHE A 105 -0.22 -7.12 11.71
CA PHE A 105 0.76 -7.57 10.72
C PHE A 105 0.89 -6.59 9.55
N SER A 106 -0.23 -6.16 8.97
CA SER A 106 -0.22 -5.19 7.86
C SER A 106 0.42 -3.87 8.26
N ALA A 107 0.08 -3.35 9.44
CA ALA A 107 0.69 -2.13 9.97
C ALA A 107 2.19 -2.30 10.18
N ALA A 108 2.62 -3.40 10.80
CA ALA A 108 4.03 -3.70 11.02
C ALA A 108 4.80 -3.87 9.69
N ALA A 109 4.23 -4.56 8.70
CA ALA A 109 4.85 -4.75 7.39
C ALA A 109 5.08 -3.42 6.66
N VAL A 110 4.07 -2.53 6.65
CA VAL A 110 4.21 -1.19 6.02
C VAL A 110 5.23 -0.34 6.77
N VAL A 111 5.21 -0.33 8.12
CA VAL A 111 6.18 0.40 8.94
C VAL A 111 7.61 -0.10 8.70
N LEU A 112 7.84 -1.40 8.68
CA LEU A 112 9.16 -1.98 8.42
C LEU A 112 9.65 -1.66 7.01
N SER A 113 8.79 -1.83 6.00
CA SER A 113 9.13 -1.55 4.60
C SER A 113 9.47 -0.08 4.38
N SER A 114 8.66 0.84 4.91
CA SER A 114 8.90 2.28 4.79
C SER A 114 10.14 2.73 5.57
N SER A 115 10.38 2.14 6.74
CA SER A 115 11.57 2.45 7.54
C SER A 115 12.85 2.00 6.88
N LEU A 116 12.86 0.79 6.31
CA LEU A 116 14.03 0.28 5.58
C LEU A 116 14.28 1.12 4.32
N ALA A 117 13.23 1.44 3.57
CA ALA A 117 13.31 2.28 2.39
C ALA A 117 13.86 3.68 2.71
N TYR A 118 13.34 4.32 3.76
CA TYR A 118 13.82 5.61 4.24
C TYR A 118 15.31 5.57 4.61
N LYS A 119 15.69 4.62 5.46
CA LYS A 119 17.07 4.49 5.94
C LYS A 119 18.04 4.20 4.80
N PHE A 120 17.67 3.31 3.87
CA PHE A 120 18.49 3.00 2.72
C PHE A 120 18.69 4.21 1.81
N ALA A 121 17.60 4.91 1.43
CA ALA A 121 17.69 6.07 0.56
C ALA A 121 18.58 7.17 1.17
N HIS A 122 18.41 7.48 2.47
CA HIS A 122 19.20 8.49 3.16
C HIS A 122 20.63 8.05 3.51
N PHE A 123 20.88 6.73 3.56
CA PHE A 123 22.25 6.20 3.72
C PHE A 123 23.06 6.30 2.42
N VAL A 124 22.43 6.02 1.29
CA VAL A 124 23.07 6.07 -0.03
C VAL A 124 23.27 7.51 -0.51
N LEU A 125 22.26 8.36 -0.22
CA LEU A 125 22.30 9.77 -0.63
C LEU A 125 22.99 10.62 0.46
N VAL A 126 24.21 11.01 0.19
CA VAL A 126 24.98 11.93 1.04
C VAL A 126 24.92 13.32 0.43
N GLY A 127 24.21 14.26 1.10
CA GLY A 127 24.13 15.67 0.70
C GLY A 127 22.72 16.10 0.25
N ASP A 128 22.55 17.42 0.09
CA ASP A 128 21.28 18.09 -0.22
C ASP A 128 21.27 18.64 -1.67
N GLY A 129 21.83 17.91 -2.62
CA GLY A 129 21.87 18.33 -4.03
C GLY A 129 20.47 18.48 -4.63
N PRO A 130 20.31 19.24 -5.74
CA PRO A 130 19.02 19.47 -6.39
C PRO A 130 18.34 18.18 -6.88
N GLU A 131 19.13 17.13 -7.12
CA GLU A 131 18.65 15.82 -7.56
C GLU A 131 18.19 14.93 -6.40
N PHE A 132 18.53 15.29 -5.14
CA PHE A 132 18.23 14.50 -3.97
C PHE A 132 16.77 14.06 -3.90
N PRO A 133 15.74 14.91 -4.12
CA PRO A 133 14.33 14.51 -3.97
C PRO A 133 13.92 13.39 -4.93
N VAL A 134 14.31 13.50 -6.19
CA VAL A 134 13.95 12.51 -7.22
C VAL A 134 14.65 11.19 -6.98
N VAL A 135 15.96 11.23 -6.73
CA VAL A 135 16.76 10.03 -6.49
C VAL A 135 16.33 9.36 -5.19
N CYS A 136 15.98 10.12 -4.15
CA CYS A 136 15.43 9.61 -2.90
C CYS A 136 14.13 8.82 -3.15
N VAL A 137 13.18 9.35 -3.93
CA VAL A 137 11.94 8.66 -4.29
C VAL A 137 12.21 7.36 -5.04
N ILE A 138 13.12 7.39 -6.02
CA ILE A 138 13.46 6.19 -6.82
C ILE A 138 14.08 5.12 -5.92
N LEU A 139 15.08 5.47 -5.11
CA LEU A 139 15.75 4.53 -4.20
C LEU A 139 14.77 3.99 -3.14
N ALA A 140 14.01 4.88 -2.51
CA ALA A 140 13.04 4.48 -1.51
C ALA A 140 11.96 3.55 -2.11
N GLY A 141 11.42 3.88 -3.28
CA GLY A 141 10.45 3.05 -3.98
C GLY A 141 11.01 1.69 -4.38
N SER A 142 12.26 1.64 -4.86
CA SER A 142 12.96 0.41 -5.25
C SER A 142 13.21 -0.54 -4.08
N ILE A 143 13.26 -0.04 -2.85
CA ILE A 143 13.39 -0.86 -1.64
C ILE A 143 12.02 -1.18 -1.04
N TYR A 144 11.13 -0.18 -0.96
CA TYR A 144 9.80 -0.37 -0.37
C TYR A 144 9.01 -1.48 -1.06
N LEU A 145 8.97 -1.48 -2.39
CA LEU A 145 8.22 -2.45 -3.19
C LEU A 145 8.63 -3.91 -2.92
N PRO A 146 9.90 -4.30 -3.12
CA PRO A 146 10.29 -5.70 -2.92
C PRO A 146 10.19 -6.13 -1.46
N VAL A 147 10.51 -5.26 -0.50
CA VAL A 147 10.41 -5.58 0.93
C VAL A 147 8.95 -5.81 1.32
N ASN A 148 8.06 -4.89 0.99
CA ASN A 148 6.63 -5.04 1.32
C ASN A 148 6.01 -6.27 0.63
N SER A 149 6.32 -6.48 -0.65
CA SER A 149 5.84 -7.64 -1.41
C SER A 149 6.38 -8.96 -0.84
N ALA A 150 7.65 -9.01 -0.44
CA ALA A 150 8.24 -10.20 0.18
C ALA A 150 7.59 -10.52 1.54
N LEU A 151 7.37 -9.51 2.40
CA LEU A 151 6.72 -9.71 3.70
C LEU A 151 5.31 -10.27 3.54
N VAL A 152 4.53 -9.73 2.59
CA VAL A 152 3.16 -10.17 2.32
C VAL A 152 3.13 -11.54 1.65
N SER A 153 3.97 -11.79 0.65
CA SER A 153 4.04 -13.08 -0.04
C SER A 153 4.45 -14.22 0.90
N MET A 154 5.39 -13.94 1.82
CA MET A 154 5.84 -14.91 2.81
C MET A 154 4.70 -15.33 3.74
N VAL A 155 3.92 -14.39 4.27
CA VAL A 155 2.80 -14.75 5.14
C VAL A 155 1.72 -15.54 4.40
N ILE A 156 1.42 -15.17 3.15
CA ILE A 156 0.45 -15.91 2.31
C ILE A 156 0.94 -17.34 2.10
N GLY A 157 2.18 -17.52 1.64
CA GLY A 157 2.77 -18.83 1.41
C GLY A 157 2.78 -19.71 2.66
N LEU A 158 3.12 -19.15 3.83
CA LEU A 158 3.13 -19.89 5.10
C LEU A 158 1.73 -20.23 5.62
N VAL A 159 0.73 -19.38 5.38
CA VAL A 159 -0.65 -19.61 5.84
C VAL A 159 -1.37 -20.61 4.93
N GLU A 160 -1.17 -20.50 3.62
CA GLU A 160 -1.83 -21.33 2.61
C GLU A 160 -1.05 -22.61 2.29
N GLY A 161 0.19 -22.75 2.79
CA GLY A 161 1.06 -23.89 2.48
C GLY A 161 1.49 -23.95 1.03
N GLN A 162 1.48 -22.80 0.32
CA GLN A 162 1.85 -22.71 -1.09
C GLN A 162 3.35 -22.42 -1.24
N PRO A 163 3.98 -22.90 -2.32
CA PRO A 163 5.37 -22.55 -2.61
C PRO A 163 5.49 -21.04 -2.87
N LEU A 164 6.53 -20.41 -2.30
CA LEU A 164 6.73 -18.96 -2.33
C LEU A 164 6.87 -18.40 -3.75
N LYS A 165 7.56 -19.12 -4.64
CA LYS A 165 7.86 -18.63 -6.00
C LYS A 165 6.61 -18.24 -6.81
N PRO A 166 5.56 -19.08 -6.95
CA PRO A 166 4.34 -18.69 -7.67
C PRO A 166 3.53 -17.62 -6.93
N VAL A 167 3.54 -17.60 -5.58
CA VAL A 167 2.87 -16.55 -4.80
C VAL A 167 3.54 -15.20 -5.05
N CYS A 168 4.88 -15.14 -4.97
CA CYS A 168 5.63 -13.92 -5.26
C CYS A 168 5.44 -13.45 -6.71
N ALA A 169 5.50 -14.35 -7.71
CA ALA A 169 5.31 -13.99 -9.11
C ALA A 169 3.93 -13.36 -9.33
N ARG A 170 2.87 -13.98 -8.83
CA ARG A 170 1.50 -13.45 -8.94
C ARG A 170 1.32 -12.10 -8.26
N CYS A 171 1.86 -11.94 -7.04
CA CYS A 171 1.83 -10.67 -6.35
C CYS A 171 2.59 -9.59 -7.14
N TYR A 172 3.77 -9.93 -7.69
CA TYR A 172 4.63 -8.99 -8.37
C TYR A 172 4.07 -8.52 -9.71
N GLU A 173 3.47 -9.41 -10.52
CA GLU A 173 2.89 -9.07 -11.82
C GLU A 173 1.85 -7.95 -11.76
N TRP A 174 0.99 -7.96 -10.73
CA TRP A 174 -0.06 -6.95 -10.57
C TRP A 174 0.40 -5.71 -9.79
N VAL A 175 1.28 -5.91 -8.80
CA VAL A 175 1.75 -4.87 -7.90
C VAL A 175 2.79 -3.98 -8.58
N PHE A 176 3.68 -4.57 -9.38
CA PHE A 176 4.81 -3.87 -9.98
C PHE A 176 4.42 -2.70 -10.89
N PRO A 177 3.53 -2.85 -11.90
CA PRO A 177 3.15 -1.72 -12.76
C PRO A 177 2.52 -0.57 -11.97
N TYR A 178 1.69 -0.91 -11.00
CA TYR A 178 1.06 0.06 -10.11
C TYR A 178 2.07 0.89 -9.32
N PHE A 179 3.07 0.23 -8.73
CA PHE A 179 4.12 0.91 -7.97
C PHE A 179 5.03 1.72 -8.89
N MET A 180 5.36 1.24 -10.07
CA MET A 180 6.18 1.99 -11.04
C MET A 180 5.51 3.30 -11.43
N ILE A 181 4.22 3.28 -11.73
CA ILE A 181 3.43 4.49 -12.01
C ILE A 181 3.47 5.44 -10.81
N GLY A 182 3.28 4.94 -9.59
CA GLY A 182 3.30 5.77 -8.39
C GLY A 182 4.69 6.35 -8.08
N ILE A 183 5.78 5.61 -8.29
CA ILE A 183 7.15 6.12 -8.18
C ILE A 183 7.39 7.22 -9.22
N ALA A 184 6.92 7.04 -10.46
CA ALA A 184 7.04 8.05 -11.51
C ALA A 184 6.30 9.34 -11.13
N PHE A 185 5.06 9.26 -10.64
CA PHE A 185 4.31 10.43 -10.16
C PHE A 185 4.99 11.12 -8.96
N ALA A 186 5.43 10.36 -7.97
CA ALA A 186 6.16 10.91 -6.83
C ALA A 186 7.47 11.56 -7.27
N GLY A 187 8.19 10.95 -8.21
CA GLY A 187 9.42 11.49 -8.79
C GLY A 187 9.19 12.80 -9.53
N LEU A 188 8.14 12.87 -10.37
CA LEU A 188 7.77 14.12 -11.07
C LEU A 188 7.47 15.26 -10.10
N VAL A 189 6.66 14.99 -9.08
CA VAL A 189 6.35 15.99 -8.04
C VAL A 189 7.62 16.43 -7.31
N SER A 190 8.49 15.49 -6.96
CA SER A 190 9.74 15.77 -6.25
C SER A 190 10.76 16.51 -7.12
N GLY A 191 10.69 16.34 -8.45
CA GLY A 191 11.56 17.06 -9.39
C GLY A 191 11.12 18.51 -9.65
N VAL A 192 9.82 18.79 -9.53
CA VAL A 192 9.25 20.14 -9.77
C VAL A 192 9.32 21.00 -8.48
N TYR A 193 9.18 20.39 -7.32
CA TYR A 193 9.09 21.11 -6.04
C TYR A 193 10.30 20.83 -5.16
N ALA A 194 10.89 21.89 -4.58
CA ALA A 194 11.93 21.73 -3.56
C ALA A 194 11.41 20.95 -2.33
N PRO A 195 12.26 20.29 -1.54
CA PRO A 195 11.84 19.46 -0.38
C PRO A 195 10.91 20.19 0.59
N SER A 196 11.14 21.47 0.83
CA SER A 196 10.30 22.32 1.68
C SER A 196 8.91 22.61 1.11
N THR A 197 8.70 22.42 -0.20
CA THR A 197 7.46 22.75 -0.92
C THR A 197 6.80 21.55 -1.61
N VAL A 198 7.38 20.36 -1.56
CA VAL A 198 6.84 19.10 -2.14
C VAL A 198 5.40 18.83 -1.67
N TRP A 199 5.04 19.24 -0.45
CA TRP A 199 3.66 19.14 0.05
C TRP A 199 2.62 19.86 -0.83
N LYS A 200 3.00 20.96 -1.52
CA LYS A 200 2.11 21.65 -2.48
C LYS A 200 1.81 20.75 -3.67
N GLY A 201 2.84 20.09 -4.21
CA GLY A 201 2.69 19.10 -5.27
C GLY A 201 1.85 17.89 -4.82
N ALA A 202 2.02 17.42 -3.60
CA ALA A 202 1.22 16.35 -3.03
C ALA A 202 -0.28 16.73 -2.92
N LEU A 203 -0.58 17.98 -2.56
CA LEU A 203 -1.97 18.50 -2.54
C LEU A 203 -2.60 18.55 -3.94
N VAL A 204 -1.82 18.89 -4.97
CA VAL A 204 -2.31 18.89 -6.38
C VAL A 204 -2.47 17.47 -6.91
N LEU A 205 -1.56 16.56 -6.52
CA LEU A 205 -1.60 15.17 -6.93
C LEU A 205 -2.83 14.42 -6.39
N PHE A 206 -3.26 14.72 -5.16
CA PHE A 206 -4.37 14.02 -4.52
C PHE A 206 -5.70 14.12 -5.30
N PRO A 207 -6.20 15.29 -5.72
CA PRO A 207 -7.41 15.40 -6.53
C PRO A 207 -7.30 14.65 -7.86
N THR A 208 -6.14 14.69 -8.54
CA THR A 208 -5.93 13.94 -9.79
C THR A 208 -6.03 12.44 -9.56
N MET A 209 -5.50 11.93 -8.46
CA MET A 209 -5.64 10.52 -8.09
C MET A 209 -7.09 10.14 -7.78
N VAL A 210 -7.83 11.00 -7.08
CA VAL A 210 -9.25 10.80 -6.79
C VAL A 210 -10.07 10.76 -8.09
N LEU A 211 -9.86 11.72 -9.00
CA LEU A 211 -10.54 11.77 -10.29
C LEU A 211 -10.25 10.52 -11.13
N THR A 212 -8.99 10.11 -11.19
CA THR A 212 -8.58 8.87 -11.87
C THR A 212 -9.24 7.65 -11.25
N TYR A 213 -9.27 7.56 -9.91
CA TYR A 213 -9.95 6.49 -9.20
C TYR A 213 -11.45 6.42 -9.53
N VAL A 214 -12.15 7.55 -9.44
CA VAL A 214 -13.58 7.64 -9.76
C VAL A 214 -13.85 7.26 -11.22
N TYR A 215 -13.02 7.73 -12.15
CA TYR A 215 -13.12 7.37 -13.57
C TYR A 215 -13.03 5.85 -13.78
N PHE A 216 -12.02 5.20 -13.20
CA PHE A 216 -11.85 3.75 -13.32
C PHE A 216 -12.99 2.97 -12.64
N MET A 217 -13.45 3.40 -11.48
CA MET A 217 -14.57 2.76 -10.78
C MET A 217 -15.86 2.83 -11.61
N ASN A 218 -16.19 3.99 -12.19
CA ASN A 218 -17.36 4.15 -13.05
C ASN A 218 -17.27 3.31 -14.32
N ARG A 219 -16.08 3.25 -14.93
CA ARG A 219 -15.88 2.41 -16.13
C ARG A 219 -16.03 0.92 -15.82
N SER A 220 -15.51 0.46 -14.69
CA SER A 220 -15.66 -0.94 -14.26
C SER A 220 -17.10 -1.30 -13.91
N ALA A 221 -17.87 -0.37 -13.35
CA ALA A 221 -19.29 -0.57 -13.07
C ALA A 221 -20.13 -0.65 -14.35
N GLY A 222 -19.79 0.11 -15.40
CA GLY A 222 -20.46 0.07 -16.70
C GLY A 222 -20.09 -1.13 -17.58
N ALA A 223 -19.03 -1.86 -17.23
CA ALA A 223 -18.56 -3.05 -17.97
C ALA A 223 -19.13 -4.36 -17.44
N LEU A 224 -20.00 -4.35 -16.42
CA LEU A 224 -20.75 -5.54 -16.01
C LEU A 224 -21.74 -5.88 -17.13
N PRO A 225 -21.67 -7.09 -17.72
CA PRO A 225 -22.59 -7.49 -18.78
C PRO A 225 -24.01 -7.49 -18.21
N THR A 226 -24.89 -6.67 -18.80
CA THR A 226 -26.32 -6.53 -18.47
C THR A 226 -27.13 -7.73 -18.95
N THR A 227 -26.49 -8.80 -19.40
CA THR A 227 -27.14 -10.02 -19.87
C THR A 227 -26.68 -11.19 -19.00
N MET A 228 -27.50 -11.55 -18.00
CA MET A 228 -27.64 -12.96 -17.72
C MET A 228 -28.12 -13.59 -19.05
N PRO A 229 -27.48 -14.65 -19.57
CA PRO A 229 -28.06 -15.39 -20.65
C PRO A 229 -29.47 -15.81 -20.18
N PRO A 230 -30.50 -15.73 -21.02
CA PRO A 230 -31.79 -16.26 -20.67
C PRO A 230 -31.55 -17.71 -20.24
N SER A 231 -32.11 -18.11 -19.10
CA SER A 231 -32.10 -19.50 -18.64
C SER A 231 -32.55 -20.32 -19.83
N SER A 232 -31.68 -21.16 -20.34
CA SER A 232 -32.04 -22.04 -21.46
C SER A 232 -33.18 -22.89 -20.98
N SER A 233 -34.24 -22.96 -21.76
CA SER A 233 -35.43 -23.81 -21.55
C SER A 233 -35.09 -25.31 -21.41
N GLU A 234 -33.84 -25.67 -21.52
CA GLU A 234 -33.30 -27.02 -21.31
C GLU A 234 -33.21 -27.40 -19.82
N ASP A 235 -33.09 -26.44 -18.90
CA ASP A 235 -33.03 -26.75 -17.46
C ASP A 235 -34.44 -27.10 -16.88
N GLU A 236 -35.51 -26.56 -17.46
CA GLU A 236 -36.90 -26.91 -17.05
C GLU A 236 -37.32 -28.30 -17.55
N GLU A 237 -36.83 -28.77 -18.71
CA GLU A 237 -37.13 -30.07 -19.27
C GLU A 237 -36.45 -31.20 -18.48
N TYR A 238 -35.24 -30.96 -17.98
CA TYR A 238 -34.48 -31.92 -17.15
C TYR A 238 -35.14 -32.19 -15.79
N PHE A 239 -35.74 -31.17 -15.17
CA PHE A 239 -36.46 -31.33 -13.89
C PHE A 239 -37.84 -31.98 -14.04
N ALA A 240 -38.44 -31.89 -15.21
CA ALA A 240 -39.74 -32.55 -15.49
C ALA A 240 -39.56 -34.05 -15.73
N GLU A 241 -38.44 -34.49 -16.29
CA GLU A 241 -38.15 -35.90 -16.59
C GLU A 241 -37.73 -36.72 -15.36
N VAL A 242 -37.18 -36.08 -14.31
CA VAL A 242 -36.75 -36.74 -13.08
C VAL A 242 -37.89 -36.90 -12.06
N SER A 243 -39.07 -36.26 -12.28
CA SER A 243 -40.24 -36.29 -11.37
C SER A 243 -41.39 -37.12 -11.87
N SER A 244 -41.24 -37.84 -13.00
CA SER A 244 -42.21 -38.83 -13.51
C SER A 244 -41.70 -40.26 -13.28
#